data_dd4a663eb0a15a4ac24264e4113a6dca
#
_entry.id   dd4a663eb0a15a4ac24264e4113a6dca
#
_cell.length_a   1.000
_cell.length_b   1.000
_cell.length_c   1.000
_cell.angle_alpha   90.00
_cell.angle_beta   90.00
_cell.angle_gamma   90.00
#
_symmetry.space_group_name_H-M   'P 1'
#
loop_
_entity.id
_entity.type
_entity.pdbx_description
1 polymer ?
#
loop_
_entity_poly.entity_id
_entity_poly.type
_entity_poly.pdbx_seq_one_letter_code
_entity_poly.pdbx_strand_id
1 'polypeptide(L)'
;HDLKTPITAVKGYAEGLMDGVADTPEKRDKYIRTIYNKANEMDTLINELTLYAKIDTNRIPYNFAKINVGEYFNDCIEEIGLDLESKNIGLAYFNYTDGSTQIIADPEQLRRVIHNIIGNSIKYLDKQRGLINIRIKDVGDFIQVEIEDNGRGIAAADLPYIFDRFYRADASRNSATGGSGIGLSIVKKIIEDHGGKIWATSKESIGTVMYFVIRKYQEVPNEQSINS
;
A
#
# COMPACT_ATOMS: atom_id res chain seq x y z
N HIS A 1 -10.40 -17.35 -6.73
CA HIS A 1 -11.08 -16.57 -7.78
C HIS A 1 -10.16 -15.53 -8.44
N ASP A 2 -9.30 -14.87 -7.67
CA ASP A 2 -8.49 -13.76 -8.20
C ASP A 2 -7.37 -14.19 -9.15
N LEU A 3 -6.84 -15.41 -9.04
CA LEU A 3 -5.86 -15.96 -9.97
C LEU A 3 -6.50 -16.48 -11.27
N LYS A 4 -7.77 -16.87 -11.22
CA LYS A 4 -8.46 -17.48 -12.37
C LYS A 4 -8.71 -16.47 -13.49
N THR A 5 -9.00 -15.23 -13.16
CA THR A 5 -9.28 -14.16 -14.12
C THR A 5 -8.06 -13.83 -15.00
N PRO A 6 -6.86 -13.52 -14.46
CA PRO A 6 -5.69 -13.28 -15.30
C PRO A 6 -5.24 -14.54 -16.07
N ILE A 7 -5.39 -15.73 -15.51
CA ILE A 7 -5.09 -16.99 -16.23
C ILE A 7 -6.00 -17.13 -17.45
N THR A 8 -7.29 -16.92 -17.29
CA THR A 8 -8.27 -16.98 -18.38
C THR A 8 -7.95 -15.97 -19.48
N ALA A 9 -7.56 -14.76 -19.10
CA ALA A 9 -7.15 -13.73 -20.04
C ALA A 9 -5.89 -14.13 -20.83
N VAL A 10 -4.85 -14.62 -20.14
CA VAL A 10 -3.61 -15.13 -20.77
C VAL A 10 -3.93 -16.23 -21.78
N LYS A 11 -4.76 -17.20 -21.41
CA LYS A 11 -5.19 -18.28 -22.31
C LYS A 11 -5.93 -17.74 -23.53
N GLY A 12 -6.88 -16.85 -23.35
CA GLY A 12 -7.65 -16.26 -24.44
C GLY A 12 -6.79 -15.49 -25.45
N TYR A 13 -5.86 -14.68 -24.98
CA TYR A 13 -4.94 -13.95 -25.86
C TYR A 13 -3.93 -14.88 -26.55
N ALA A 14 -3.45 -15.92 -25.85
CA ALA A 14 -2.59 -16.93 -26.45
C ALA A 14 -3.32 -17.72 -27.54
N GLU A 15 -4.55 -18.16 -27.30
CA GLU A 15 -5.40 -18.81 -28.31
C GLU A 15 -5.64 -17.91 -29.51
N GLY A 16 -5.92 -16.63 -29.30
CA GLY A 16 -6.06 -15.64 -30.38
C GLY A 16 -4.82 -15.51 -31.25
N LEU A 17 -3.62 -15.63 -30.66
CA LEU A 17 -2.36 -15.68 -31.41
C LEU A 17 -2.22 -16.98 -32.20
N MET A 18 -2.54 -18.12 -31.58
CA MET A 18 -2.45 -19.45 -32.22
C MET A 18 -3.42 -19.61 -33.38
N ASP A 19 -4.64 -19.09 -33.24
CA ASP A 19 -5.72 -19.23 -34.21
C ASP A 19 -5.68 -18.13 -35.30
N GLY A 20 -4.68 -17.25 -35.28
CA GLY A 20 -4.51 -16.20 -36.28
C GLY A 20 -5.53 -15.06 -36.19
N VAL A 21 -6.25 -14.92 -35.08
CA VAL A 21 -7.18 -13.80 -34.81
C VAL A 21 -6.42 -12.47 -34.77
N ALA A 22 -5.21 -12.47 -34.23
CA ALA A 22 -4.29 -11.33 -34.30
C ALA A 22 -3.59 -11.34 -35.67
N ASP A 23 -4.27 -10.81 -36.68
CA ASP A 23 -3.89 -10.90 -38.08
C ASP A 23 -2.91 -9.80 -38.55
N THR A 24 -2.61 -8.82 -37.73
CA THR A 24 -1.64 -7.76 -38.03
C THR A 24 -0.48 -7.77 -37.01
N PRO A 25 0.72 -7.25 -37.38
CA PRO A 25 1.83 -7.12 -36.44
C PRO A 25 1.46 -6.32 -35.19
N GLU A 26 0.70 -5.26 -35.33
CA GLU A 26 0.25 -4.39 -34.24
C GLU A 26 -0.66 -5.15 -33.26
N LYS A 27 -1.59 -5.95 -33.78
CA LYS A 27 -2.47 -6.81 -32.95
C LYS A 27 -1.68 -7.89 -32.23
N ARG A 28 -0.72 -8.51 -32.90
CA ARG A 28 0.17 -9.51 -32.27
C ARG A 28 0.96 -8.91 -31.13
N ASP A 29 1.57 -7.76 -31.33
CA ASP A 29 2.33 -7.04 -30.30
C ASP A 29 1.44 -6.67 -29.11
N LYS A 30 0.22 -6.22 -29.38
CA LYS A 30 -0.77 -5.92 -28.34
C LYS A 30 -1.14 -7.15 -27.55
N TYR A 31 -1.38 -8.29 -28.18
CA TYR A 31 -1.73 -9.54 -27.50
C TYR A 31 -0.57 -10.06 -26.66
N ILE A 32 0.65 -10.04 -27.19
CA ILE A 32 1.86 -10.43 -26.46
C ILE A 32 2.08 -9.54 -25.23
N ARG A 33 1.94 -8.23 -25.40
CA ARG A 33 2.09 -7.26 -24.30
C ARG A 33 1.03 -7.47 -23.23
N THR A 34 -0.19 -7.77 -23.63
CA THR A 34 -1.29 -8.07 -22.68
C THR A 34 -1.02 -9.35 -21.90
N ILE A 35 -0.51 -10.41 -22.55
CA ILE A 35 -0.09 -11.65 -21.88
C ILE A 35 0.99 -11.35 -20.85
N TYR A 36 2.02 -10.59 -21.23
CA TYR A 36 3.11 -10.23 -20.33
C TYR A 36 2.61 -9.44 -19.12
N ASN A 37 1.73 -8.45 -19.32
CA ASN A 37 1.16 -7.66 -18.23
C ASN A 37 0.31 -8.51 -17.30
N LYS A 38 -0.49 -9.44 -17.83
CA LYS A 38 -1.29 -10.36 -17.01
C LYS A 38 -0.43 -11.35 -16.23
N ALA A 39 0.66 -11.81 -16.79
CA ALA A 39 1.64 -12.63 -16.08
C ALA A 39 2.27 -11.89 -14.91
N ASN A 40 2.61 -10.61 -15.07
CA ASN A 40 3.12 -9.76 -14.01
C ASN A 40 2.08 -9.52 -12.89
N GLU A 41 0.81 -9.34 -13.26
CA GLU A 41 -0.28 -9.26 -12.29
C GLU A 41 -0.39 -10.56 -11.45
N MET A 42 -0.25 -11.71 -12.10
CA MET A 42 -0.26 -13.00 -11.40
C MET A 42 0.91 -13.15 -10.43
N ASP A 43 2.09 -12.73 -10.84
CA ASP A 43 3.29 -12.76 -9.99
C ASP A 43 3.10 -11.91 -8.73
N THR A 44 2.54 -10.71 -8.88
CA THR A 44 2.19 -9.83 -7.76
C THR A 44 1.20 -10.50 -6.80
N LEU A 45 0.13 -11.11 -7.34
CA LEU A 45 -0.88 -11.81 -6.55
C LEU A 45 -0.30 -13.01 -5.78
N ILE A 46 0.56 -13.80 -6.43
CA ILE A 46 1.22 -14.95 -5.79
C ILE A 46 2.11 -14.47 -4.64
N ASN A 47 2.87 -13.40 -4.85
CA ASN A 47 3.73 -12.83 -3.82
C ASN A 47 2.92 -12.30 -2.63
N GLU A 48 1.81 -11.63 -2.88
CA GLU A 48 0.88 -11.16 -1.84
C GLU A 48 0.27 -12.32 -1.07
N LEU A 49 -0.22 -13.35 -1.75
CA LEU A 49 -0.78 -14.55 -1.12
C LEU A 49 0.27 -15.31 -0.29
N THR A 50 1.49 -15.42 -0.81
CA THR A 50 2.59 -16.08 -0.10
C THR A 50 2.96 -15.32 1.17
N LEU A 51 3.04 -14.01 1.08
CA LEU A 51 3.27 -13.18 2.26
C LEU A 51 2.12 -13.32 3.25
N TYR A 52 0.89 -13.25 2.75
CA TYR A 52 -0.29 -13.38 3.57
C TYR A 52 -0.31 -14.72 4.34
N ALA A 53 0.01 -15.83 3.66
CA ALA A 53 0.11 -17.14 4.30
C ALA A 53 1.21 -17.18 5.38
N LYS A 54 2.32 -16.48 5.17
CA LYS A 54 3.37 -16.33 6.18
C LYS A 54 2.90 -15.50 7.38
N ILE A 55 2.15 -14.44 7.15
CA ILE A 55 1.57 -13.59 8.18
C ILE A 55 0.55 -14.37 9.02
N ASP A 56 -0.37 -15.09 8.38
CA ASP A 56 -1.44 -15.83 9.05
C ASP A 56 -0.89 -16.97 9.92
N THR A 57 0.24 -17.53 9.55
CA THR A 57 0.92 -18.58 10.34
C THR A 57 1.90 -18.02 11.38
N ASN A 58 1.93 -16.71 11.61
CA ASN A 58 2.87 -16.04 12.51
C ASN A 58 4.36 -16.33 12.15
N ARG A 59 4.65 -16.57 10.88
CA ARG A 59 5.96 -17.02 10.38
C ARG A 59 6.78 -15.95 9.66
N ILE A 60 6.32 -14.68 9.64
CA ILE A 60 7.18 -13.62 9.12
C ILE A 60 8.28 -13.38 10.13
N PRO A 61 9.53 -13.61 9.76
CA PRO A 61 10.64 -13.18 10.57
C PRO A 61 10.78 -11.66 10.42
N TYR A 62 10.10 -10.89 11.27
CA TYR A 62 10.33 -9.45 11.32
C TYR A 62 11.76 -9.16 11.79
N ASN A 63 12.40 -8.20 11.13
CA ASN A 63 13.69 -7.64 11.53
C ASN A 63 13.46 -6.24 12.09
N PHE A 64 13.04 -6.18 13.35
CA PHE A 64 12.84 -4.89 14.03
C PHE A 64 14.15 -4.17 14.26
N ALA A 65 14.18 -2.89 13.91
CA ALA A 65 15.31 -2.01 14.11
C ALA A 65 14.86 -0.67 14.70
N LYS A 66 15.80 0.00 15.37
CA LYS A 66 15.62 1.38 15.78
C LYS A 66 15.78 2.28 14.57
N ILE A 67 14.76 3.07 14.27
CA ILE A 67 14.69 3.90 13.08
C ILE A 67 14.47 5.35 13.48
N ASN A 68 15.28 6.26 12.94
CA ASN A 68 15.00 7.69 13.02
C ASN A 68 13.85 8.03 12.06
N VAL A 69 12.79 8.61 12.60
CA VAL A 69 11.55 8.89 11.85
C VAL A 69 11.81 9.84 10.68
N GLY A 70 12.51 10.95 10.93
CA GLY A 70 12.79 11.95 9.89
C GLY A 70 13.60 11.39 8.74
N GLU A 71 14.70 10.70 9.02
CA GLU A 71 15.57 10.11 8.00
C GLU A 71 14.83 9.06 7.17
N TYR A 72 14.13 8.16 7.83
CA TYR A 72 13.41 7.07 7.17
C TYR A 72 12.33 7.57 6.23
N PHE A 73 11.49 8.48 6.69
CA PHE A 73 10.39 9.01 5.87
C PHE A 73 10.91 9.94 4.76
N ASN A 74 11.99 10.69 4.99
CA ASN A 74 12.61 11.45 3.91
C ASN A 74 13.06 10.55 2.76
N ASP A 75 13.71 9.43 3.05
CA ASP A 75 14.13 8.47 2.03
C ASP A 75 12.92 7.86 1.29
N CYS A 76 11.88 7.48 2.02
CA CYS A 76 10.64 6.99 1.41
C CYS A 76 9.97 8.03 0.51
N ILE A 77 9.93 9.29 0.94
CA ILE A 77 9.31 10.39 0.20
C ILE A 77 10.08 10.72 -1.08
N GLU A 78 11.40 10.68 -1.05
CA GLU A 78 12.20 10.87 -2.27
C GLU A 78 11.86 9.80 -3.32
N GLU A 79 11.80 8.54 -2.92
CA GLU A 79 11.46 7.44 -3.83
C GLU A 79 10.03 7.57 -4.39
N ILE A 80 9.06 7.82 -3.52
CA ILE A 80 7.64 8.00 -3.90
C ILE A 80 7.47 9.23 -4.77
N GLY A 81 8.16 10.32 -4.46
CA GLY A 81 8.07 11.59 -5.17
C GLY A 81 8.43 11.48 -6.64
N LEU A 82 9.45 10.69 -6.97
CA LEU A 82 9.85 10.43 -8.36
C LEU A 82 8.74 9.72 -9.15
N ASP A 83 8.11 8.72 -8.54
CA ASP A 83 7.01 7.98 -9.18
C ASP A 83 5.77 8.87 -9.37
N LEU A 84 5.39 9.65 -8.36
CA LEU A 84 4.25 10.55 -8.42
C LEU A 84 4.45 11.68 -9.43
N GLU A 85 5.66 12.23 -9.52
CA GLU A 85 5.99 13.25 -10.52
C GLU A 85 5.81 12.71 -11.94
N SER A 86 6.27 11.49 -12.20
CA SER A 86 6.09 10.82 -13.50
C SER A 86 4.62 10.63 -13.89
N LYS A 87 3.72 10.56 -12.90
CA LYS A 87 2.27 10.41 -13.07
C LYS A 87 1.49 11.73 -12.96
N ASN A 88 2.19 12.87 -12.89
CA ASN A 88 1.60 14.19 -12.69
C ASN A 88 0.71 14.29 -11.44
N ILE A 89 1.12 13.65 -10.36
CA ILE A 89 0.46 13.71 -9.06
C ILE A 89 1.25 14.61 -8.13
N GLY A 90 0.58 15.60 -7.53
CA GLY A 90 1.21 16.48 -6.53
C GLY A 90 1.44 15.75 -5.21
N LEU A 91 2.60 15.96 -4.61
CA LEU A 91 2.98 15.42 -3.31
C LEU A 91 3.36 16.55 -2.35
N ALA A 92 2.75 16.54 -1.17
CA ALA A 92 3.18 17.38 -0.05
C ALA A 92 3.53 16.47 1.14
N TYR A 93 4.61 16.82 1.83
CA TYR A 93 5.10 16.07 2.98
C TYR A 93 5.42 17.00 4.14
N PHE A 94 4.90 16.68 5.30
CA PHE A 94 5.11 17.45 6.54
C PHE A 94 5.44 16.51 7.69
N ASN A 95 6.62 16.67 8.26
CA ASN A 95 7.01 15.97 9.47
C ASN A 95 7.00 16.95 10.65
N TYR A 96 6.07 16.74 11.58
CA TYR A 96 5.90 17.55 12.78
C TYR A 96 6.56 16.94 14.02
N THR A 97 7.31 15.84 13.85
CA THR A 97 8.04 15.20 14.95
C THR A 97 9.38 15.88 15.19
N ASP A 98 9.91 15.72 16.40
CA ASP A 98 11.26 16.15 16.73
C ASP A 98 12.30 15.34 15.93
N GLY A 99 13.44 15.97 15.57
CA GLY A 99 14.51 15.32 14.82
C GLY A 99 15.16 14.14 15.53
N SER A 100 14.99 14.01 16.83
CA SER A 100 15.46 12.89 17.65
C SER A 100 14.45 11.73 17.77
N THR A 101 13.25 11.89 17.25
CA THR A 101 12.17 10.89 17.35
C THR A 101 12.55 9.60 16.66
N GLN A 102 12.47 8.50 17.39
CA GLN A 102 12.78 7.15 16.91
C GLN A 102 11.61 6.21 17.15
N ILE A 103 11.50 5.21 16.30
CA ILE A 103 10.53 4.11 16.40
C ILE A 103 11.26 2.77 16.33
N ILE A 104 10.59 1.71 16.78
CA ILE A 104 11.00 0.33 16.52
C ILE A 104 10.08 -0.22 15.44
N ALA A 105 10.65 -0.54 14.30
CA ALA A 105 9.91 -1.10 13.18
C ALA A 105 10.81 -1.96 12.29
N ASP A 106 10.20 -2.84 11.50
CA ASP A 106 10.87 -3.48 10.39
C ASP A 106 10.85 -2.53 9.18
N PRO A 107 12.02 -2.05 8.71
CA PRO A 107 12.08 -1.04 7.64
C PRO A 107 11.45 -1.50 6.34
N GLU A 108 11.63 -2.76 5.97
CA GLU A 108 11.05 -3.33 4.74
C GLU A 108 9.55 -3.45 4.82
N GLN A 109 9.03 -3.96 5.94
CA GLN A 109 7.60 -4.13 6.12
C GLN A 109 6.88 -2.78 6.25
N LEU A 110 7.50 -1.80 6.92
CA LEU A 110 6.97 -0.44 6.97
C LEU A 110 6.95 0.21 5.58
N ARG A 111 7.98 0.02 4.77
CA ARG A 111 8.01 0.45 3.37
C ARG A 111 6.84 -0.17 2.59
N ARG A 112 6.59 -1.46 2.76
CA ARG A 112 5.46 -2.15 2.15
C ARG A 112 4.11 -1.54 2.53
N VAL A 113 3.92 -1.20 3.80
CA VAL A 113 2.72 -0.50 4.28
C VAL A 113 2.52 0.80 3.51
N ILE A 114 3.55 1.63 3.45
CA ILE A 114 3.49 2.93 2.77
C ILE A 114 3.19 2.75 1.28
N HIS A 115 3.90 1.86 0.59
CA HIS A 115 3.70 1.60 -0.83
C HIS A 115 2.30 1.06 -1.15
N ASN A 116 1.75 0.19 -0.31
CA ASN A 116 0.39 -0.32 -0.50
C ASN A 116 -0.67 0.78 -0.33
N ILE A 117 -0.51 1.64 0.66
CA ILE A 117 -1.43 2.76 0.87
C ILE A 117 -1.34 3.75 -0.29
N ILE A 118 -0.14 4.15 -0.69
CA ILE A 118 0.08 5.07 -1.81
C ILE A 118 -0.42 4.46 -3.12
N GLY A 119 -0.17 3.18 -3.37
CA GLY A 119 -0.68 2.46 -4.53
C GLY A 119 -2.20 2.49 -4.63
N ASN A 120 -2.90 2.32 -3.51
CA ASN A 120 -4.34 2.46 -3.46
C ASN A 120 -4.79 3.90 -3.71
N SER A 121 -4.11 4.89 -3.12
CA SER A 121 -4.39 6.31 -3.38
C SER A 121 -4.30 6.62 -4.87
N ILE A 122 -3.22 6.22 -5.53
CA ILE A 122 -3.02 6.43 -6.97
C ILE A 122 -4.13 5.78 -7.78
N LYS A 123 -4.47 4.54 -7.45
CA LYS A 123 -5.48 3.76 -8.16
C LYS A 123 -6.86 4.42 -8.17
N TYR A 124 -7.22 5.09 -7.09
CA TYR A 124 -8.54 5.69 -6.92
C TYR A 124 -8.57 7.20 -7.13
N LEU A 125 -7.49 7.78 -7.66
CA LEU A 125 -7.49 9.18 -8.11
C LEU A 125 -8.38 9.33 -9.34
N ASP A 126 -9.32 10.25 -9.27
CA ASP A 126 -10.30 10.53 -10.33
C ASP A 126 -10.39 12.02 -10.68
N LYS A 127 -9.54 12.85 -10.08
CA LYS A 127 -9.47 14.27 -10.37
C LYS A 127 -8.50 14.56 -11.53
N GLN A 128 -8.69 15.67 -12.20
CA GLN A 128 -7.80 16.13 -13.26
C GLN A 128 -6.34 16.22 -12.77
N ARG A 129 -6.14 16.63 -11.52
CA ARG A 129 -4.86 16.60 -10.84
C ARG A 129 -4.98 15.85 -9.53
N GLY A 130 -4.31 14.71 -9.41
CA GLY A 130 -4.17 13.98 -8.17
C GLY A 130 -3.26 14.70 -7.18
N LEU A 131 -3.65 14.70 -5.91
CA LEU A 131 -2.88 15.26 -4.81
C LEU A 131 -2.77 14.23 -3.69
N ILE A 132 -1.56 14.05 -3.17
CA ILE A 132 -1.28 13.21 -2.01
C ILE A 132 -0.54 14.06 -0.98
N ASN A 133 -1.06 14.08 0.25
CA ASN A 133 -0.44 14.73 1.39
C ASN A 133 -0.05 13.69 2.42
N ILE A 134 1.19 13.72 2.88
CA ILE A 134 1.69 12.84 3.94
C ILE A 134 2.09 13.70 5.11
N ARG A 135 1.55 13.38 6.29
CA ARG A 135 1.86 14.06 7.54
C ARG A 135 2.28 13.06 8.60
N ILE A 136 3.29 13.42 9.37
CA ILE A 136 3.74 12.64 10.53
C ILE A 136 3.61 13.52 11.76
N LYS A 137 2.89 13.03 12.76
CA LYS A 137 2.58 13.75 14.00
C LYS A 137 3.05 12.98 15.21
N ASP A 138 3.45 13.70 16.23
CA ASP A 138 3.69 13.14 17.56
C ASP A 138 2.35 13.11 18.32
N VAL A 139 1.93 11.92 18.74
CA VAL A 139 0.68 11.71 19.47
C VAL A 139 0.92 11.02 20.83
N GLY A 140 1.96 11.45 21.53
CA GLY A 140 2.33 10.92 22.84
C GLY A 140 3.30 9.75 22.74
N ASP A 141 2.87 8.55 23.07
CA ASP A 141 3.72 7.33 23.00
C ASP A 141 3.89 6.80 21.59
N PHE A 142 3.17 7.37 20.62
CA PHE A 142 3.15 6.94 19.22
C PHE A 142 3.48 8.08 18.29
N ILE A 143 3.96 7.77 17.11
CA ILE A 143 3.83 8.65 15.94
C ILE A 143 2.58 8.26 15.18
N GLN A 144 1.93 9.23 14.56
CA GLN A 144 0.80 9.03 13.67
C GLN A 144 1.18 9.45 12.26
N VAL A 145 1.02 8.54 11.32
CA VAL A 145 1.22 8.79 9.90
C VAL A 145 -0.14 8.94 9.23
N GLU A 146 -0.31 10.02 8.50
CA GLU A 146 -1.53 10.33 7.75
C GLU A 146 -1.18 10.42 6.27
N ILE A 147 -1.88 9.65 5.46
CA ILE A 147 -1.73 9.66 4.00
C ILE A 147 -3.10 10.01 3.41
N GLU A 148 -3.19 11.25 2.90
CA GLU A 148 -4.41 11.82 2.35
C GLU A 148 -4.33 11.88 0.83
N ASP A 149 -5.41 11.52 0.17
CA ASP A 149 -5.61 11.70 -1.26
C ASP A 149 -6.89 12.48 -1.55
N ASN A 150 -6.94 13.07 -2.73
CA ASN A 150 -8.12 13.73 -3.26
C ASN A 150 -8.89 12.87 -4.28
N GLY A 151 -8.83 11.57 -4.13
CA GLY A 151 -9.50 10.60 -5.00
C GLY A 151 -11.02 10.59 -4.83
N ARG A 152 -11.62 9.56 -5.37
CA ARG A 152 -13.09 9.39 -5.35
C ARG A 152 -13.69 9.15 -3.98
N GLY A 153 -12.87 8.84 -2.98
CA GLY A 153 -13.33 8.49 -1.64
C GLY A 153 -13.94 7.10 -1.55
N ILE A 154 -14.38 6.77 -0.35
CA ILE A 154 -14.99 5.47 -0.01
C ILE A 154 -16.37 5.74 0.58
N ALA A 155 -17.38 4.99 0.11
CA ALA A 155 -18.71 5.08 0.67
C ALA A 155 -18.72 4.69 2.16
N ALA A 156 -19.53 5.37 2.95
CA ALA A 156 -19.65 5.09 4.38
C ALA A 156 -20.03 3.63 4.68
N ALA A 157 -20.79 2.98 3.81
CA ALA A 157 -21.17 1.58 3.92
C ALA A 157 -19.98 0.62 3.74
N ASP A 158 -18.98 1.01 2.93
CA ASP A 158 -17.80 0.18 2.63
C ASP A 158 -16.67 0.40 3.63
N LEU A 159 -16.58 1.60 4.21
CA LEU A 159 -15.46 2.01 5.06
C LEU A 159 -15.12 1.03 6.20
N PRO A 160 -16.09 0.41 6.92
CA PRO A 160 -15.80 -0.56 7.96
C PRO A 160 -15.09 -1.84 7.47
N TYR A 161 -15.16 -2.15 6.18
CA TYR A 161 -14.73 -3.42 5.60
C TYR A 161 -13.47 -3.33 4.75
N ILE A 162 -12.90 -2.14 4.55
CA ILE A 162 -11.78 -1.95 3.61
C ILE A 162 -10.51 -2.69 4.00
N PHE A 163 -10.35 -3.07 5.27
CA PHE A 163 -9.21 -3.85 5.77
C PHE A 163 -9.49 -5.36 5.82
N ASP A 164 -10.71 -5.77 5.48
CA ASP A 164 -11.07 -7.18 5.45
C ASP A 164 -10.43 -7.87 4.23
N ARG A 165 -10.13 -9.15 4.40
CA ARG A 165 -9.55 -9.98 3.33
C ARG A 165 -10.48 -10.02 2.13
N PHE A 166 -9.91 -9.85 0.94
CA PHE A 166 -10.65 -9.96 -0.32
C PHE A 166 -11.81 -8.98 -0.47
N TYR A 167 -11.95 -8.03 0.46
CA TYR A 167 -12.98 -7.01 0.33
C TYR A 167 -12.61 -6.02 -0.78
N ARG A 168 -13.58 -5.75 -1.63
CA ARG A 168 -13.50 -4.75 -2.70
C ARG A 168 -14.81 -3.97 -2.74
N ALA A 169 -14.75 -2.67 -2.57
CA ALA A 169 -15.92 -1.79 -2.64
C ALA A 169 -16.64 -1.87 -4.00
N ASP A 170 -15.90 -2.19 -5.07
CA ASP A 170 -16.42 -2.34 -6.44
C ASP A 170 -16.32 -3.79 -6.94
N ALA A 171 -16.83 -4.74 -6.21
CA ALA A 171 -16.80 -6.16 -6.57
C ALA A 171 -17.45 -6.48 -7.94
N SER A 172 -18.20 -5.54 -8.50
CA SER A 172 -19.05 -5.84 -9.65
C SER A 172 -18.61 -5.21 -10.98
N ARG A 173 -17.63 -4.31 -11.04
CA ARG A 173 -17.68 -3.41 -12.19
C ARG A 173 -16.45 -3.16 -13.03
N ASN A 174 -15.24 -3.54 -12.68
CA ASN A 174 -14.17 -3.50 -13.70
C ASN A 174 -12.93 -4.27 -13.26
N SER A 175 -12.69 -5.36 -13.94
CA SER A 175 -11.39 -6.05 -14.02
C SER A 175 -10.25 -5.14 -14.53
N ALA A 176 -10.57 -3.94 -15.01
CA ALA A 176 -9.60 -2.97 -15.51
C ALA A 176 -8.81 -2.24 -14.42
N THR A 177 -9.35 -2.16 -13.19
CA THR A 177 -8.66 -1.51 -12.06
C THR A 177 -8.01 -2.50 -11.09
N GLY A 178 -7.46 -3.59 -11.60
CA GLY A 178 -6.85 -4.70 -10.89
C GLY A 178 -6.43 -4.43 -9.44
N GLY A 179 -6.75 -5.36 -8.57
CA GLY A 179 -6.36 -5.36 -7.15
C GLY A 179 -6.96 -6.58 -6.49
N SER A 180 -6.14 -7.30 -5.72
CA SER A 180 -6.53 -8.59 -5.10
C SER A 180 -7.47 -8.45 -3.91
N GLY A 181 -7.67 -7.25 -3.38
CA GLY A 181 -8.36 -7.05 -2.10
C GLY A 181 -7.55 -7.52 -0.88
N ILE A 182 -6.27 -7.84 -1.08
CA ILE A 182 -5.38 -8.36 -0.03
C ILE A 182 -4.50 -7.23 0.56
N GLY A 183 -4.19 -6.21 -0.23
CA GLY A 183 -3.20 -5.19 0.12
C GLY A 183 -3.45 -4.50 1.45
N LEU A 184 -4.68 -4.02 1.71
CA LEU A 184 -5.01 -3.35 2.97
C LEU A 184 -5.11 -4.31 4.16
N SER A 185 -5.50 -5.56 3.96
CA SER A 185 -5.50 -6.57 5.02
C SER A 185 -4.07 -6.90 5.48
N ILE A 186 -3.12 -6.96 4.56
CA ILE A 186 -1.69 -7.10 4.85
C ILE A 186 -1.18 -5.89 5.63
N VAL A 187 -1.52 -4.69 5.18
CA VAL A 187 -1.14 -3.43 5.86
C VAL A 187 -1.61 -3.43 7.31
N LYS A 188 -2.87 -3.77 7.53
CA LYS A 188 -3.43 -3.89 8.89
C LYS A 188 -2.66 -4.88 9.75
N LYS A 189 -2.39 -6.07 9.22
CA LYS A 189 -1.65 -7.10 9.95
C LYS A 189 -0.23 -6.63 10.32
N ILE A 190 0.49 -6.03 9.40
CA ILE A 190 1.83 -5.52 9.66
C ILE A 190 1.80 -4.44 10.76
N ILE A 191 0.89 -3.49 10.68
CA ILE A 191 0.76 -2.42 11.69
C ILE A 191 0.39 -3.00 13.06
N GLU A 192 -0.54 -3.94 13.12
CA GLU A 192 -0.91 -4.61 14.37
C GLU A 192 0.25 -5.43 14.96
N ASP A 193 1.02 -6.11 14.12
CA ASP A 193 2.23 -6.85 14.55
C ASP A 193 3.33 -5.90 15.06
N HIS A 194 3.31 -4.64 14.66
CA HIS A 194 4.15 -3.58 15.22
C HIS A 194 3.57 -2.92 16.48
N GLY A 195 2.45 -3.45 17.01
CA GLY A 195 1.77 -2.90 18.18
C GLY A 195 0.99 -1.61 17.93
N GLY A 196 0.74 -1.29 16.66
CA GLY A 196 0.00 -0.11 16.24
C GLY A 196 -1.44 -0.38 15.86
N LYS A 197 -2.07 0.65 15.30
CA LYS A 197 -3.44 0.61 14.75
C LYS A 197 -3.47 1.32 13.40
N ILE A 198 -4.42 0.92 12.56
CA ILE A 198 -4.72 1.58 11.29
C ILE A 198 -6.22 1.83 11.18
N TRP A 199 -6.59 2.95 10.62
CA TRP A 199 -7.98 3.32 10.31
C TRP A 199 -8.01 4.30 9.15
N ALA A 200 -9.20 4.59 8.66
CA ALA A 200 -9.41 5.54 7.60
C ALA A 200 -10.62 6.43 7.86
N THR A 201 -10.55 7.65 7.36
CA THR A 201 -11.69 8.53 7.17
C THR A 201 -11.83 8.85 5.70
N SER A 202 -13.05 8.95 5.20
CA SER A 202 -13.28 9.20 3.79
C SER A 202 -14.60 9.90 3.56
N LYS A 203 -14.64 10.66 2.47
CA LYS A 203 -15.85 11.28 1.95
C LYS A 203 -15.90 11.10 0.45
N GLU A 204 -16.98 10.52 -0.05
CA GLU A 204 -17.18 10.32 -1.48
C GLU A 204 -16.98 11.60 -2.26
N SER A 205 -16.33 11.51 -3.40
CA SER A 205 -15.97 12.61 -4.31
C SER A 205 -14.99 13.65 -3.74
N ILE A 206 -14.55 13.51 -2.50
CA ILE A 206 -13.58 14.41 -1.85
C ILE A 206 -12.21 13.73 -1.71
N GLY A 207 -12.19 12.54 -1.10
CA GLY A 207 -10.95 11.79 -0.90
C GLY A 207 -10.95 10.95 0.36
N THR A 208 -9.79 10.38 0.65
CA THR A 208 -9.57 9.45 1.77
C THR A 208 -8.32 9.85 2.55
N VAL A 209 -8.36 9.70 3.86
CA VAL A 209 -7.19 9.78 4.72
C VAL A 209 -7.01 8.42 5.40
N MET A 210 -5.84 7.82 5.19
CA MET A 210 -5.38 6.65 5.93
C MET A 210 -4.53 7.09 7.10
N TYR A 211 -4.80 6.53 8.28
CA TYR A 211 -4.09 6.80 9.51
C TYR A 211 -3.48 5.53 10.05
N PHE A 212 -2.22 5.57 10.45
CA PHE A 212 -1.67 4.50 11.27
C PHE A 212 -0.73 5.06 12.35
N VAL A 213 -0.63 4.35 13.45
CA VAL A 213 0.25 4.70 14.57
C VAL A 213 1.27 3.62 14.82
N ILE A 214 2.48 4.03 15.14
CA ILE A 214 3.59 3.15 15.55
C ILE A 214 4.18 3.72 16.83
N ARG A 215 4.52 2.84 17.77
CA ARG A 215 5.08 3.22 19.06
C ARG A 215 6.46 3.84 18.90
N LYS A 216 6.67 4.97 19.59
CA LYS A 216 7.98 5.59 19.68
C LYS A 216 8.93 4.71 20.52
N TYR A 217 10.20 4.70 20.12
CA TYR A 217 11.24 4.14 20.97
C TYR A 217 11.47 5.08 22.16
N GLN A 218 11.50 4.50 23.37
CA GLN A 218 11.83 5.21 24.59
C GLN A 218 12.96 4.47 25.27
N GLU A 219 14.05 5.19 25.60
CA GLU A 219 15.09 4.62 26.44
C GLU A 219 14.53 4.40 27.86
N VAL A 220 14.65 3.17 28.35
CA VAL A 220 14.37 2.89 29.76
C VAL A 220 15.53 3.47 30.56
N PRO A 221 15.29 4.40 31.53
CA PRO A 221 16.35 4.89 32.38
C PRO A 221 16.99 3.70 33.09
N ASN A 222 18.31 3.55 32.97
CA ASN A 222 19.04 2.55 33.75
C ASN A 222 18.86 2.87 35.24
N GLU A 223 18.28 1.97 36.00
CA GLU A 223 18.13 2.08 37.47
C GLU A 223 19.48 2.15 38.22
N GLN A 224 20.60 2.08 37.51
CA GLN A 224 21.95 2.10 38.09
C GLN A 224 22.49 3.52 38.39
N SER A 225 21.79 4.58 38.02
CA SER A 225 22.25 5.95 38.30
C SER A 225 21.63 6.61 39.52
N ILE A 226 20.87 5.87 40.36
CA ILE A 226 20.23 6.42 41.55
C ILE A 226 21.03 6.12 42.84
N ASN A 227 22.12 5.37 42.75
CA ASN A 227 23.01 5.06 43.91
C ASN A 227 24.44 5.57 43.66
N SER A 228 24.60 6.88 43.54
CA SER A 228 25.91 7.55 43.61
C SER A 228 25.75 8.82 44.43
#